data_643f4909c4383bb3b494f24d04d9d175
#
_entry.id   643f4909c4383bb3b494f24d04d9d175
#
_cell.length_a   1.000
_cell.length_b   1.000
_cell.length_c   1.000
_cell.angle_alpha   90.00
_cell.angle_beta   90.00
_cell.angle_gamma   90.00
#
_symmetry.space_group_name_H-M   'P 1'
#
loop_
_entity.id
_entity.type
_entity.pdbx_description
1 polymer ?
#
loop_
_entity_poly.entity_id
_entity_poly.type
_entity_poly.pdbx_seq_one_letter_code
_entity_poly.pdbx_strand_id
1 'polypeptide(L)'
;MIRRLIILLLIVGCAYGHNGHHQFLTPYISPGIQIGYNANKTLFLSCQLTIGSGFKVGDHFEDTMPLLLGKTFGLRAYYQDNKPAVVYKYSDNQISFMFSGMGTGKIIDSDGNSFKKNKYWIGALGLLIYEKIFFDEKIQKQSGLSVVFPYPIEMTFVE
;
A
#
# COMPACT_ATOMS: atom_id res chain seq x y z
N MET A 1 3.82 -16.07 -9.34
CA MET A 1 2.44 -16.55 -9.22
C MET A 1 1.46 -15.43 -8.88
N ILE A 2 1.66 -14.66 -7.83
CA ILE A 2 0.77 -13.56 -7.37
C ILE A 2 0.51 -12.47 -8.43
N ARG A 3 1.52 -12.09 -9.25
CA ARG A 3 1.35 -11.10 -10.34
C ARG A 3 0.30 -11.52 -11.37
N ARG A 4 0.27 -12.81 -11.74
CA ARG A 4 -0.71 -13.35 -12.70
C ARG A 4 -2.10 -13.39 -12.11
N LEU A 5 -2.23 -13.66 -10.82
CA LEU A 5 -3.49 -13.65 -10.09
C LEU A 5 -4.10 -12.25 -10.02
N ILE A 6 -3.28 -11.23 -9.75
CA ILE A 6 -3.73 -9.82 -9.70
C ILE A 6 -4.19 -9.35 -11.09
N ILE A 7 -3.44 -9.68 -12.14
CA ILE A 7 -3.83 -9.36 -13.53
C ILE A 7 -5.13 -10.09 -13.90
N LEU A 8 -5.26 -11.36 -13.53
CA LEU A 8 -6.46 -12.16 -13.80
C LEU A 8 -7.69 -11.61 -13.06
N LEU A 9 -7.53 -11.20 -11.79
CA LEU A 9 -8.57 -10.55 -11.01
C LEU A 9 -8.96 -9.18 -11.58
N LEU A 10 -8.00 -8.40 -12.09
CA LEU A 10 -8.28 -7.14 -12.78
C LEU A 10 -9.06 -7.38 -14.09
N ILE A 11 -8.65 -8.35 -14.89
CA ILE A 11 -9.33 -8.71 -16.15
C ILE A 11 -10.74 -9.24 -15.87
N VAL A 12 -10.89 -10.14 -14.89
CA VAL A 12 -12.18 -10.70 -14.48
C VAL A 12 -13.09 -9.60 -13.93
N GLY A 13 -12.56 -8.70 -13.10
CA GLY A 13 -13.31 -7.56 -12.57
C GLY A 13 -13.81 -6.62 -13.67
N CYS A 14 -13.00 -6.33 -14.68
CA CYS A 14 -13.40 -5.54 -15.84
C CYS A 14 -14.46 -6.26 -16.70
N ALA A 15 -14.37 -7.59 -16.83
CA ALA A 15 -15.32 -8.37 -17.63
C ALA A 15 -16.70 -8.53 -16.98
N TYR A 16 -16.74 -8.62 -15.65
CA TYR A 16 -18.02 -8.76 -14.91
C TYR A 16 -18.70 -7.42 -14.60
N GLY A 17 -17.98 -6.29 -14.66
CA GLY A 17 -18.55 -4.95 -14.44
C GLY A 17 -19.52 -4.47 -15.55
N HIS A 18 -19.69 -5.23 -16.63
CA HIS A 18 -20.49 -4.82 -17.79
C HIS A 18 -22.01 -5.02 -17.63
N ASN A 19 -22.46 -5.76 -16.61
CA ASN A 19 -23.89 -6.01 -16.40
C ASN A 19 -24.41 -5.27 -15.16
N GLY A 20 -24.82 -4.03 -15.35
CA GLY A 20 -25.71 -3.17 -14.56
C GLY A 20 -25.81 -3.38 -13.04
N HIS A 21 -25.53 -2.34 -12.30
CA HIS A 21 -25.93 -2.01 -10.92
C HIS A 21 -25.10 -2.47 -9.71
N HIS A 22 -24.15 -3.38 -9.82
CA HIS A 22 -23.28 -3.72 -8.69
C HIS A 22 -21.81 -3.71 -9.12
N GLN A 23 -21.11 -2.60 -8.98
CA GLN A 23 -19.65 -2.56 -9.16
C GLN A 23 -19.00 -3.39 -8.04
N PHE A 24 -18.80 -4.67 -8.31
CA PHE A 24 -18.10 -5.60 -7.41
C PHE A 24 -16.61 -5.22 -7.24
N LEU A 25 -16.06 -4.56 -8.24
CA LEU A 25 -14.65 -4.17 -8.29
C LEU A 25 -14.53 -2.69 -8.63
N THR A 26 -13.93 -1.90 -7.75
CA THR A 26 -13.67 -0.48 -7.98
C THR A 26 -12.16 -0.23 -7.99
N PRO A 27 -11.58 0.17 -9.13
CA PRO A 27 -10.17 0.59 -9.17
C PRO A 27 -10.00 1.86 -8.34
N TYR A 28 -8.85 1.98 -7.67
CA TYR A 28 -8.51 3.16 -6.90
C TYR A 28 -7.05 3.54 -7.05
N ILE A 29 -6.78 4.82 -6.83
CA ILE A 29 -5.46 5.37 -6.65
C ILE A 29 -5.38 6.02 -5.27
N SER A 30 -4.30 5.80 -4.54
CA SER A 30 -4.18 6.29 -3.17
C SER A 30 -2.79 6.88 -2.94
N PRO A 31 -2.64 8.22 -3.07
CA PRO A 31 -1.47 8.92 -2.58
C PRO A 31 -1.42 8.89 -1.06
N GLY A 32 -0.22 8.94 -0.50
CA GLY A 32 -0.04 8.95 0.95
C GLY A 32 1.34 9.38 1.38
N ILE A 33 1.42 9.76 2.64
CA ILE A 33 2.66 10.13 3.32
C ILE A 33 2.81 9.33 4.60
N GLN A 34 4.05 9.08 5.00
CA GLN A 34 4.38 8.39 6.24
C GLN A 34 5.51 9.12 6.95
N ILE A 35 5.41 9.19 8.27
CA ILE A 35 6.45 9.71 9.14
C ILE A 35 6.64 8.77 10.32
N GLY A 36 7.87 8.53 10.74
CA GLY A 36 8.11 7.65 11.87
C GLY A 36 9.59 7.53 12.22
N TYR A 37 9.86 6.57 13.12
CA TYR A 37 11.19 6.31 13.61
C TYR A 37 11.57 4.85 13.43
N ASN A 38 12.83 4.60 13.14
CA ASN A 38 13.39 3.26 13.23
C ASN A 38 13.83 2.93 14.66
N ALA A 39 14.25 1.68 14.91
CA ALA A 39 14.70 1.22 16.22
C ALA A 39 15.92 2.03 16.77
N ASN A 40 16.68 2.67 15.90
CA ASN A 40 17.82 3.53 16.26
C ASN A 40 17.39 4.99 16.46
N LYS A 41 16.09 5.27 16.58
CA LYS A 41 15.50 6.62 16.70
C LYS A 41 15.79 7.57 15.53
N THR A 42 16.18 7.03 14.36
CA THR A 42 16.34 7.82 13.14
C THR A 42 14.96 8.11 12.54
N LEU A 43 14.68 9.38 12.32
CA LEU A 43 13.44 9.84 11.67
C LEU A 43 13.42 9.39 10.21
N PHE A 44 12.25 8.96 9.74
CA PHE A 44 12.02 8.78 8.30
C PHE A 44 10.76 9.52 7.84
N LEU A 45 10.82 9.98 6.60
CA LEU A 45 9.69 10.52 5.86
C LEU A 45 9.53 9.74 4.56
N SER A 46 8.30 9.39 4.19
CA SER A 46 8.01 8.69 2.93
C SER A 46 6.84 9.32 2.21
N CYS A 47 6.95 9.38 0.87
CA CYS A 47 5.81 9.61 -0.02
C CYS A 47 5.50 8.32 -0.75
N GLN A 48 4.22 8.00 -0.92
CA GLN A 48 3.80 6.77 -1.58
C GLN A 48 2.59 6.99 -2.49
N LEU A 49 2.49 6.11 -3.47
CA LEU A 49 1.34 5.99 -4.36
C LEU A 49 0.93 4.53 -4.42
N THR A 50 -0.32 4.25 -4.11
CA THR A 50 -0.91 2.92 -4.25
C THR A 50 -1.89 2.92 -5.41
N ILE A 51 -1.82 1.88 -6.23
CA ILE A 51 -2.78 1.60 -7.30
C ILE A 51 -3.36 0.22 -7.00
N GLY A 52 -4.67 0.10 -7.04
CA GLY A 52 -5.31 -1.14 -6.68
C GLY A 52 -6.78 -1.22 -7.03
N SER A 53 -7.43 -2.19 -6.44
CA SER A 53 -8.85 -2.44 -6.59
C SER A 53 -9.49 -2.70 -5.24
N GLY A 54 -10.64 -2.09 -5.03
CA GLY A 54 -11.52 -2.34 -3.90
C GLY A 54 -12.59 -3.34 -4.27
N PHE A 55 -12.86 -4.28 -3.39
CA PHE A 55 -13.92 -5.26 -3.51
C PHE A 55 -14.98 -4.96 -2.45
N LYS A 56 -16.24 -4.95 -2.84
CA LYS A 56 -17.35 -4.95 -1.91
C LYS A 56 -17.65 -6.37 -1.50
N VAL A 57 -17.72 -6.63 -0.19
CA VAL A 57 -18.06 -7.93 0.38
C VAL A 57 -19.39 -7.74 1.14
N GLY A 58 -20.51 -8.15 0.53
CA GLY A 58 -21.85 -8.01 1.11
C GLY A 58 -22.88 -7.48 0.11
N ASP A 59 -24.14 -7.86 0.29
CA ASP A 59 -25.25 -7.50 -0.62
C ASP A 59 -25.90 -6.14 -0.30
N HIS A 60 -25.74 -5.62 0.93
CA HIS A 60 -26.28 -4.34 1.36
C HIS A 60 -25.19 -3.31 1.54
N PHE A 61 -25.47 -2.06 1.14
CA PHE A 61 -24.51 -0.95 1.18
C PHE A 61 -24.01 -0.61 2.60
N GLU A 62 -24.83 -0.90 3.62
CA GLU A 62 -24.51 -0.66 5.03
C GLU A 62 -23.61 -1.73 5.63
N ASP A 63 -23.61 -2.95 5.05
CA ASP A 63 -22.83 -4.10 5.54
C ASP A 63 -21.55 -4.35 4.72
N THR A 64 -21.24 -3.46 3.76
CA THR A 64 -20.11 -3.67 2.85
C THR A 64 -18.78 -3.38 3.50
N MET A 65 -18.03 -4.42 3.76
CA MET A 65 -16.64 -4.30 4.22
C MET A 65 -15.70 -4.20 3.02
N PRO A 66 -15.00 -3.07 2.81
CA PRO A 66 -14.09 -2.97 1.70
C PRO A 66 -12.84 -3.84 1.93
N LEU A 67 -12.62 -4.77 1.03
CA LEU A 67 -11.34 -5.42 0.86
C LEU A 67 -10.57 -4.66 -0.22
N LEU A 68 -9.41 -4.11 0.12
CA LEU A 68 -8.57 -3.39 -0.81
C LEU A 68 -7.31 -4.21 -1.13
N LEU A 69 -7.06 -4.42 -2.40
CA LEU A 69 -5.82 -5.00 -2.90
C LEU A 69 -5.08 -3.96 -3.72
N GLY A 70 -3.77 -3.84 -3.53
CA GLY A 70 -3.04 -2.84 -4.27
C GLY A 70 -1.54 -3.06 -4.31
N LYS A 71 -0.91 -2.29 -5.17
CA LYS A 71 0.53 -2.17 -5.24
C LYS A 71 0.95 -0.75 -4.94
N THR A 72 1.81 -0.61 -3.95
CA THR A 72 2.35 0.66 -3.51
C THR A 72 3.76 0.84 -4.06
N PHE A 73 4.04 2.04 -4.50
CA PHE A 73 5.37 2.53 -4.83
C PHE A 73 5.65 3.74 -3.97
N GLY A 74 6.88 3.91 -3.51
CA GLY A 74 7.22 5.05 -2.69
C GLY A 74 8.70 5.37 -2.63
N LEU A 75 8.96 6.56 -2.11
CA LEU A 75 10.28 7.05 -1.77
C LEU A 75 10.33 7.27 -0.26
N ARG A 76 11.45 6.96 0.36
CA ARG A 76 11.68 7.15 1.79
C ARG A 76 13.04 7.79 2.03
N ALA A 77 13.03 8.89 2.75
CA ALA A 77 14.24 9.54 3.24
C ALA A 77 14.42 9.27 4.73
N TYR A 78 15.61 8.90 5.14
CA TYR A 78 16.03 8.87 6.56
C TYR A 78 16.81 10.12 6.87
N TYR A 79 16.54 10.70 8.04
CA TYR A 79 17.17 11.94 8.49
C TYR A 79 18.12 11.66 9.64
N GLN A 80 19.35 12.05 9.47
CA GLN A 80 20.38 12.06 10.51
C GLN A 80 20.88 13.48 10.65
N ASP A 81 20.94 13.98 11.88
CA ASP A 81 21.38 15.37 12.19
C ASP A 81 20.65 16.43 11.34
N ASN A 82 19.32 16.25 11.19
CA ASN A 82 18.44 17.12 10.39
C ASN A 82 18.76 17.21 8.89
N LYS A 83 19.56 16.30 8.36
CA LYS A 83 19.84 16.19 6.93
C LYS A 83 19.35 14.85 6.40
N PRO A 84 18.85 14.79 5.17
CA PRO A 84 18.53 13.52 4.52
C PRO A 84 19.83 12.75 4.28
N ALA A 85 20.02 11.66 5.02
CA ALA A 85 21.25 10.87 4.95
C ALA A 85 21.19 9.84 3.80
N VAL A 86 20.04 9.17 3.65
CA VAL A 86 19.86 8.13 2.63
C VAL A 86 18.43 8.15 2.12
N VAL A 87 18.27 7.98 0.80
CA VAL A 87 16.97 7.87 0.14
C VAL A 87 16.82 6.48 -0.44
N TYR A 88 15.70 5.84 -0.13
CA TYR A 88 15.34 4.52 -0.62
C TYR A 88 14.11 4.59 -1.52
N LYS A 89 14.07 3.74 -2.55
CA LYS A 89 12.85 3.43 -3.30
C LYS A 89 12.23 2.18 -2.71
N TYR A 90 10.91 2.07 -2.68
CA TYR A 90 10.27 0.83 -2.25
C TYR A 90 9.03 0.50 -3.06
N SER A 91 8.66 -0.77 -3.06
CA SER A 91 7.40 -1.23 -3.60
C SER A 91 6.84 -2.38 -2.75
N ASP A 92 5.53 -2.33 -2.47
CA ASP A 92 4.81 -3.32 -1.68
C ASP A 92 3.58 -3.81 -2.43
N ASN A 93 3.29 -5.10 -2.34
CA ASN A 93 1.95 -5.62 -2.61
C ASN A 93 1.21 -5.62 -1.28
N GLN A 94 0.02 -5.05 -1.24
CA GLN A 94 -0.73 -4.88 0.00
C GLN A 94 -2.14 -5.42 -0.10
N ILE A 95 -2.64 -5.86 1.04
CA ILE A 95 -4.02 -6.23 1.27
C ILE A 95 -4.49 -5.50 2.52
N SER A 96 -5.68 -4.93 2.47
CA SER A 96 -6.29 -4.25 3.60
C SER A 96 -7.75 -4.66 3.71
N PHE A 97 -8.18 -4.82 4.95
CA PHE A 97 -9.54 -5.17 5.31
C PHE A 97 -9.98 -4.25 6.43
N MET A 98 -11.08 -3.52 6.21
CA MET A 98 -11.58 -2.51 7.14
C MET A 98 -10.48 -1.51 7.56
N PHE A 99 -10.08 -1.60 8.84
CA PHE A 99 -9.14 -0.69 9.49
C PHE A 99 -7.75 -1.30 9.70
N SER A 100 -7.45 -2.41 9.03
CA SER A 100 -6.15 -3.07 9.16
C SER A 100 -5.67 -3.60 7.82
N GLY A 101 -4.36 -3.80 7.71
CA GLY A 101 -3.80 -4.40 6.53
C GLY A 101 -2.35 -4.80 6.68
N MET A 102 -1.88 -5.49 5.67
CA MET A 102 -0.49 -5.89 5.57
C MET A 102 0.02 -5.73 4.14
N GLY A 103 1.31 -5.53 4.03
CA GLY A 103 2.02 -5.46 2.76
C GLY A 103 3.34 -6.20 2.83
N THR A 104 3.74 -6.75 1.72
CA THR A 104 5.07 -7.35 1.55
C THR A 104 5.69 -6.86 0.26
N GLY A 105 6.97 -6.56 0.30
CA GLY A 105 7.66 -6.01 -0.85
C GLY A 105 9.15 -5.89 -0.66
N LYS A 106 9.71 -4.86 -1.26
CA LYS A 106 11.14 -4.58 -1.23
C LYS A 106 11.39 -3.08 -1.01
N ILE A 107 12.53 -2.81 -0.39
CA ILE A 107 13.14 -1.49 -0.33
C ILE A 107 14.50 -1.56 -1.02
N ILE A 108 14.84 -0.55 -1.81
CA ILE A 108 16.03 -0.51 -2.66
C ILE A 108 16.81 0.74 -2.27
N ASP A 109 18.09 0.58 -1.97
CA ASP A 109 18.99 1.69 -1.66
C ASP A 109 19.50 2.42 -2.91
N SER A 110 20.34 3.44 -2.71
CA SER A 110 20.98 4.20 -3.79
C SER A 110 21.92 3.36 -4.66
N ASP A 111 22.47 2.30 -4.11
CA ASP A 111 23.44 1.42 -4.78
C ASP A 111 22.75 0.29 -5.55
N GLY A 112 21.41 0.20 -5.45
CA GLY A 112 20.60 -0.80 -6.14
C GLY A 112 20.39 -2.09 -5.36
N ASN A 113 20.91 -2.20 -4.13
CA ASN A 113 20.67 -3.38 -3.29
C ASN A 113 19.21 -3.45 -2.86
N SER A 114 18.63 -4.63 -2.92
CA SER A 114 17.21 -4.86 -2.67
C SER A 114 16.99 -5.69 -1.42
N PHE A 115 16.27 -5.14 -0.45
CA PHE A 115 15.98 -5.78 0.83
C PHE A 115 14.48 -6.06 0.97
N LYS A 116 14.12 -7.21 1.54
CA LYS A 116 12.73 -7.59 1.80
C LYS A 116 12.13 -6.66 2.86
N LYS A 117 10.87 -6.27 2.65
CA LYS A 117 10.10 -5.44 3.57
C LYS A 117 8.74 -6.05 3.83
N ASN A 118 8.34 -6.11 5.11
CA ASN A 118 6.97 -6.40 5.52
C ASN A 118 6.42 -5.19 6.26
N LYS A 119 5.17 -4.81 5.94
CA LYS A 119 4.47 -3.68 6.52
C LYS A 119 3.14 -4.13 7.09
N TYR A 120 2.78 -3.59 8.23
CA TYR A 120 1.49 -3.79 8.89
C TYR A 120 0.94 -2.42 9.26
N TRP A 121 -0.37 -2.27 9.18
CA TRP A 121 -1.02 -1.04 9.62
C TRP A 121 -2.36 -1.32 10.26
N ILE A 122 -2.76 -0.42 11.14
CA ILE A 122 -4.06 -0.43 11.81
C ILE A 122 -4.57 1.01 11.96
N GLY A 123 -5.87 1.16 11.94
CA GLY A 123 -6.58 2.42 12.03
C GLY A 123 -7.19 2.87 10.72
N ALA A 124 -8.09 3.84 10.81
CA ALA A 124 -8.71 4.44 9.64
C ALA A 124 -7.61 5.03 8.74
N LEU A 125 -7.68 4.75 7.44
CA LEU A 125 -6.71 5.22 6.43
C LEU A 125 -5.24 4.80 6.71
N GLY A 126 -5.04 3.72 7.49
CA GLY A 126 -3.71 3.19 7.79
C GLY A 126 -2.90 4.04 8.76
N LEU A 127 -3.54 4.65 9.76
CA LEU A 127 -2.96 5.64 10.64
C LEU A 127 -1.68 5.19 11.36
N LEU A 128 -1.67 3.98 11.95
CA LEU A 128 -0.50 3.44 12.63
C LEU A 128 0.18 2.40 11.76
N ILE A 129 1.47 2.55 11.54
CA ILE A 129 2.28 1.62 10.75
C ILE A 129 3.38 0.99 11.59
N TYR A 130 3.64 -0.28 11.27
CA TYR A 130 4.78 -1.03 11.75
C TYR A 130 5.42 -1.78 10.59
N GLU A 131 6.72 -1.65 10.42
CA GLU A 131 7.45 -2.29 9.33
C GLU A 131 8.67 -3.04 9.83
N LYS A 132 8.99 -4.13 9.12
CA LYS A 132 10.23 -4.89 9.26
C LYS A 132 10.98 -4.88 7.94
N ILE A 133 12.21 -4.43 7.95
CA ILE A 133 13.12 -4.46 6.80
C ILE A 133 14.21 -5.46 7.12
N PHE A 134 14.41 -6.41 6.22
CA PHE A 134 15.37 -7.50 6.37
C PHE A 134 16.62 -7.15 5.56
N PHE A 135 17.58 -6.50 6.21
CA PHE A 135 18.94 -6.36 5.68
C PHE A 135 19.68 -7.70 5.89
N ASP A 136 20.73 -7.96 5.12
CA ASP A 136 21.41 -9.27 5.09
C ASP A 136 21.82 -9.78 6.48
N GLU A 137 22.31 -8.88 7.35
CA GLU A 137 22.78 -9.25 8.70
C GLU A 137 21.86 -8.75 9.83
N LYS A 138 20.82 -7.94 9.52
CA LYS A 138 20.04 -7.24 10.55
C LYS A 138 18.60 -7.01 10.14
N ILE A 139 17.69 -7.24 11.08
CA ILE A 139 16.28 -6.84 10.93
C ILE A 139 16.09 -5.45 11.54
N GLN A 140 15.77 -4.47 10.72
CA GLN A 140 15.41 -3.14 11.18
C GLN A 140 13.90 -3.07 11.36
N LYS A 141 13.48 -2.72 12.56
CA LYS A 141 12.08 -2.45 12.91
C LYS A 141 11.85 -0.95 12.88
N GLN A 142 10.69 -0.53 12.42
CA GLN A 142 10.29 0.87 12.42
C GLN A 142 8.79 1.01 12.60
N SER A 143 8.39 2.13 13.18
CA SER A 143 6.99 2.45 13.43
C SER A 143 6.73 3.93 13.19
N GLY A 144 5.49 4.27 12.91
CA GLY A 144 5.13 5.65 12.63
C GLY A 144 3.64 5.83 12.32
N LEU A 145 3.36 6.99 11.78
CA LEU A 145 2.05 7.39 11.30
C LEU A 145 2.04 7.38 9.77
N SER A 146 0.90 7.04 9.22
CA SER A 146 0.63 7.08 7.79
C SER A 146 -0.71 7.73 7.54
N VAL A 147 -0.79 8.54 6.50
CA VAL A 147 -2.06 9.06 6.00
C VAL A 147 -2.11 8.73 4.52
N VAL A 148 -3.18 8.07 4.12
CA VAL A 148 -3.44 7.68 2.73
C VAL A 148 -4.83 8.14 2.32
N PHE A 149 -5.00 8.54 1.07
CA PHE A 149 -6.26 9.03 0.53
C PHE A 149 -6.67 8.16 -0.67
N PRO A 150 -7.52 7.14 -0.47
CA PRO A 150 -8.01 6.32 -1.57
C PRO A 150 -9.05 7.09 -2.37
N TYR A 151 -8.74 7.35 -3.64
CA TYR A 151 -9.66 7.93 -4.61
C TYR A 151 -10.15 6.83 -5.54
N PRO A 152 -11.45 6.53 -5.58
CA PRO A 152 -12.02 5.62 -6.57
C PRO A 152 -11.87 6.24 -7.97
N ILE A 153 -11.56 5.41 -8.95
CA ILE A 153 -11.54 5.81 -10.36
C ILE A 153 -12.85 5.36 -10.98
N GLU A 154 -13.71 6.31 -11.31
CA GLU A 154 -14.93 6.04 -12.05
C GLU A 154 -14.56 5.79 -13.52
N MET A 155 -14.79 4.59 -14.00
CA MET A 155 -14.67 4.28 -15.42
C MET A 155 -16.01 4.53 -16.09
N THR A 156 -16.19 5.73 -16.66
CA THR A 156 -17.31 6.02 -17.57
C THR A 156 -16.95 5.44 -18.95
N PHE A 157 -17.58 4.34 -19.31
CA PHE A 157 -17.55 3.89 -20.69
C PHE A 157 -18.51 4.78 -21.50
N VAL A 158 -17.96 5.54 -22.43
CA VAL A 158 -18.75 6.29 -23.41
C VAL A 158 -19.25 5.24 -24.40
N GLU A 159 -20.57 5.05 -24.48
CA GLU A 159 -21.24 4.27 -25.51
C GLU A 159 -21.18 4.98 -26.88
#